data_65bd0d772a48df2c9e9d162edb0c4a8d
#
_entry.id   65bd0d772a48df2c9e9d162edb0c4a8d
#
_cell.length_a   1.000
_cell.length_b   1.000
_cell.length_c   1.000
_cell.angle_alpha   90.00
_cell.angle_beta   90.00
_cell.angle_gamma   90.00
#
_symmetry.space_group_name_H-M   'P 1'
#
loop_
_entity.id
_entity.type
_entity.pdbx_description
1 polymer ?
#
loop_
_entity_poly.entity_id
_entity_poly.type
_entity_poly.pdbx_seq_one_letter_code
_entity_poly.pdbx_strand_id
1 'polypeptide(L)'
;MTERIEELRRQLEDELIKAAQFPEYNPGPVLRLDLDGVVLLANRAALALYGTDDLIGRRWSDLCPALGQTLWSQAVAATDEPVSLDADIGDRCFTFQHVRVPDDDVVFVFGTEITERRRAEELLREVARFPDMNPGPVLRMDPASTVVLSNAAARRVFGGDLVGQDWLDVCPGIDPDFWTDVLETDDVMALESMVDGRIYLFSHRYDPRTRLVFAFGTDITGHKMTERALVQSEKMATLGTLAAGVAHELNNPAAAARRAAEQLADAFQKADAAHVALNEGLLSPDSLRVLRDLESLARTAVEDLIEMTSMERADVESDVEGWLDRHGIADGWELAPSLVCIGLGIGQLDEVAREVEPAALSPIVTFTARTVPVYSLAREIGDSSARISEIVNALRGYSFLGLAPSQDVDVHRGLDDTLIILNSKVAEGVTVRRDYHAEIPLLPGYGGELNQVWTHLIDNAIDAVGAAGTITITTRPAGEAVEVEIADDGPGIPDEVVSRVFDPFFTTKPQGQGTGLGLSTCHSIVTEQHGGSLEVESSEGHTRFTVRLPLGSPVQSGADPTTGE
;
A
#
# COMPACT_ATOMS: atom_id res chain seq x y z
N MET A 1 -100.69 40.84 -22.66
CA MET A 1 -100.30 40.43 -21.28
C MET A 1 -100.11 38.90 -21.16
N THR A 2 -100.99 38.16 -21.81
CA THR A 2 -100.95 36.68 -21.79
C THR A 2 -99.73 36.09 -22.51
N GLU A 3 -99.34 36.66 -23.68
CA GLU A 3 -98.15 36.21 -24.42
C GLU A 3 -96.82 36.43 -23.69
N ARG A 4 -96.72 37.51 -22.93
CA ARG A 4 -95.48 37.83 -22.15
C ARG A 4 -95.30 36.92 -20.92
N ILE A 5 -96.41 36.38 -20.40
CA ILE A 5 -96.45 35.45 -19.30
C ILE A 5 -96.04 34.07 -19.80
N GLU A 6 -96.47 33.66 -20.99
CA GLU A 6 -96.05 32.36 -21.60
C GLU A 6 -94.58 32.38 -22.02
N GLU A 7 -94.07 33.49 -22.48
CA GLU A 7 -92.66 33.64 -22.86
C GLU A 7 -91.78 33.61 -21.63
N LEU A 8 -92.12 34.28 -20.53
CA LEU A 8 -91.42 34.19 -19.26
C LEU A 8 -91.48 32.82 -18.65
N ARG A 9 -92.61 32.14 -18.82
CA ARG A 9 -92.76 30.76 -18.35
C ARG A 9 -91.86 29.76 -19.13
N ARG A 10 -91.76 29.93 -20.44
CA ARG A 10 -90.80 29.12 -21.28
C ARG A 10 -89.35 29.42 -20.92
N GLN A 11 -89.03 30.72 -20.75
CA GLN A 11 -87.63 31.07 -20.34
C GLN A 11 -87.30 30.53 -18.97
N LEU A 12 -88.25 30.55 -18.05
CA LEU A 12 -88.05 29.99 -16.70
C LEU A 12 -87.95 28.47 -16.74
N GLU A 13 -88.80 27.81 -17.58
CA GLU A 13 -88.71 26.34 -17.81
C GLU A 13 -87.40 25.92 -18.50
N ASP A 14 -86.92 26.72 -19.48
CA ASP A 14 -85.60 26.45 -20.13
C ASP A 14 -84.44 26.72 -19.18
N GLU A 15 -84.53 27.74 -18.30
CA GLU A 15 -83.46 27.93 -17.28
C GLU A 15 -83.53 26.90 -16.19
N LEU A 16 -84.68 26.40 -15.78
CA LEU A 16 -84.83 25.30 -14.85
C LEU A 16 -84.30 24.01 -15.41
N ILE A 17 -84.54 23.74 -16.72
CA ILE A 17 -83.97 22.54 -17.40
C ILE A 17 -82.45 22.64 -17.48
N LYS A 18 -81.89 23.79 -17.80
CA LYS A 18 -80.43 23.99 -17.82
C LYS A 18 -79.81 23.85 -16.42
N ALA A 19 -80.44 24.44 -15.42
CA ALA A 19 -80.00 24.32 -14.04
C ALA A 19 -80.07 22.85 -13.54
N ALA A 20 -81.10 22.08 -13.92
CA ALA A 20 -81.25 20.70 -13.58
C ALA A 20 -80.24 19.79 -14.32
N GLN A 21 -79.70 20.23 -15.46
CA GLN A 21 -78.65 19.51 -16.19
C GLN A 21 -77.24 19.82 -15.75
N PHE A 22 -77.00 20.82 -14.91
CA PHE A 22 -75.67 21.23 -14.45
C PHE A 22 -74.88 20.11 -13.77
N PRO A 23 -75.47 19.24 -12.93
CA PRO A 23 -74.75 18.12 -12.37
C PRO A 23 -74.30 17.10 -13.41
N GLU A 24 -75.08 16.89 -14.48
CA GLU A 24 -74.81 15.88 -15.53
C GLU A 24 -73.62 16.27 -16.41
N TYR A 25 -73.31 17.55 -16.58
CA TYR A 25 -72.18 18.05 -17.37
C TYR A 25 -70.88 18.17 -16.55
N ASN A 26 -70.94 17.92 -15.26
CA ASN A 26 -69.72 17.90 -14.44
C ASN A 26 -68.85 16.69 -14.81
N PRO A 27 -67.57 16.90 -15.18
CA PRO A 27 -66.65 15.81 -15.52
C PRO A 27 -66.31 14.90 -14.31
N GLY A 28 -66.44 15.40 -13.09
CA GLY A 28 -66.27 14.64 -11.86
C GLY A 28 -67.58 14.06 -11.34
N PRO A 29 -67.50 13.05 -10.43
CA PRO A 29 -68.69 12.50 -9.81
C PRO A 29 -69.37 13.56 -8.93
N VAL A 30 -70.71 13.68 -9.15
CA VAL A 30 -71.58 14.56 -8.32
C VAL A 30 -72.72 13.72 -7.80
N LEU A 31 -72.92 13.80 -6.48
CA LEU A 31 -74.01 13.12 -5.80
C LEU A 31 -74.81 14.16 -4.99
N ARG A 32 -76.13 13.96 -4.90
CA ARG A 32 -77.00 14.68 -3.94
C ARG A 32 -77.52 13.67 -2.92
N LEU A 33 -77.33 13.94 -1.66
CA LEU A 33 -77.65 13.06 -0.55
C LEU A 33 -78.69 13.74 0.36
N ASP A 34 -79.54 12.92 1.03
CA ASP A 34 -80.30 13.42 2.17
C ASP A 34 -79.42 13.52 3.44
N LEU A 35 -80.00 14.01 4.54
CA LEU A 35 -79.26 14.14 5.80
C LEU A 35 -78.90 12.82 6.46
N ASP A 36 -79.52 11.70 6.06
CA ASP A 36 -79.20 10.34 6.48
C ASP A 36 -78.11 9.73 5.60
N GLY A 37 -77.60 10.47 4.59
CA GLY A 37 -76.53 10.03 3.68
C GLY A 37 -77.01 9.12 2.55
N VAL A 38 -78.32 9.09 2.26
CA VAL A 38 -78.90 8.28 1.17
C VAL A 38 -78.80 9.08 -0.14
N VAL A 39 -78.34 8.44 -1.20
CA VAL A 39 -78.18 9.04 -2.53
C VAL A 39 -79.57 9.34 -3.15
N LEU A 40 -79.83 10.60 -3.39
CA LEU A 40 -81.03 11.09 -4.05
C LEU A 40 -80.82 11.33 -5.57
N LEU A 41 -79.60 11.65 -5.96
CA LEU A 41 -79.21 11.88 -7.37
C LEU A 41 -77.73 11.56 -7.51
N ALA A 42 -77.38 10.97 -8.66
CA ALA A 42 -76.00 10.73 -9.08
C ALA A 42 -75.86 11.12 -10.56
N ASN A 43 -74.83 11.85 -10.94
CA ASN A 43 -74.54 12.17 -12.30
C ASN A 43 -73.86 10.98 -13.02
N ARG A 44 -73.72 11.10 -14.33
CA ARG A 44 -73.10 10.06 -15.17
C ARG A 44 -71.68 9.70 -14.75
N ALA A 45 -70.89 10.68 -14.27
CA ALA A 45 -69.53 10.43 -13.82
C ALA A 45 -69.49 9.62 -12.51
N ALA A 46 -70.44 9.83 -11.62
CA ALA A 46 -70.61 9.05 -10.39
C ALA A 46 -71.01 7.58 -10.71
N LEU A 47 -71.97 7.40 -11.64
CA LEU A 47 -72.37 6.06 -12.08
C LEU A 47 -71.21 5.31 -12.71
N ALA A 48 -70.43 5.95 -13.58
CA ALA A 48 -69.26 5.39 -14.22
C ALA A 48 -68.15 5.04 -13.20
N LEU A 49 -67.96 5.86 -12.17
CA LEU A 49 -66.96 5.63 -11.12
C LEU A 49 -67.24 4.34 -10.36
N TYR A 50 -68.49 4.07 -10.02
CA TYR A 50 -68.88 2.88 -9.24
C TYR A 50 -69.30 1.70 -10.15
N GLY A 51 -69.22 1.84 -11.47
CA GLY A 51 -69.53 0.75 -12.42
C GLY A 51 -70.97 0.24 -12.31
N THR A 52 -71.95 1.11 -12.05
CA THR A 52 -73.34 0.76 -11.89
C THR A 52 -74.23 1.77 -12.57
N ASP A 53 -75.40 1.33 -13.03
CA ASP A 53 -76.39 2.18 -13.67
C ASP A 53 -77.35 2.88 -12.68
N ASP A 54 -77.31 2.50 -11.39
CA ASP A 54 -78.17 3.07 -10.34
C ASP A 54 -77.46 3.12 -8.99
N LEU A 55 -77.38 4.31 -8.41
CA LEU A 55 -76.86 4.63 -7.09
C LEU A 55 -77.96 5.17 -6.13
N ILE A 56 -79.15 5.43 -6.65
CA ILE A 56 -80.26 6.03 -5.88
C ILE A 56 -80.69 5.07 -4.75
N GLY A 57 -80.88 5.58 -3.57
CA GLY A 57 -81.26 4.83 -2.40
C GLY A 57 -80.12 4.09 -1.68
N ARG A 58 -78.93 4.10 -2.24
CA ARG A 58 -77.73 3.57 -1.52
C ARG A 58 -77.22 4.55 -0.52
N ARG A 59 -76.55 4.07 0.55
CA ARG A 59 -75.88 4.94 1.52
C ARG A 59 -74.51 5.34 1.05
N TRP A 60 -74.17 6.61 1.20
CA TRP A 60 -72.86 7.17 0.82
C TRP A 60 -71.71 6.48 1.63
N SER A 61 -71.96 6.16 2.92
CA SER A 61 -71.01 5.41 3.74
C SER A 61 -70.65 4.03 3.21
N ASP A 62 -71.53 3.39 2.42
CA ASP A 62 -71.29 2.11 1.80
C ASP A 62 -70.48 2.23 0.50
N LEU A 63 -70.63 3.36 -0.19
CA LEU A 63 -69.93 3.73 -1.43
C LEU A 63 -68.56 4.32 -1.17
N CYS A 64 -68.38 5.01 -0.05
CA CYS A 64 -67.15 5.62 0.42
C CYS A 64 -66.86 5.21 1.85
N PRO A 65 -66.28 4.01 2.10
CA PRO A 65 -66.00 3.50 3.44
C PRO A 65 -65.07 4.35 4.28
N ALA A 66 -64.27 5.23 3.61
CA ALA A 66 -63.40 6.19 4.27
C ALA A 66 -64.20 7.29 5.02
N LEU A 67 -65.50 7.43 4.70
CA LEU A 67 -66.37 8.36 5.37
C LEU A 67 -66.80 7.82 6.72
N GLY A 68 -66.09 8.21 7.76
CA GLY A 68 -66.47 7.86 9.14
C GLY A 68 -67.68 8.69 9.59
N GLN A 69 -68.44 8.14 10.60
CA GLN A 69 -69.68 8.78 11.14
C GLN A 69 -69.41 10.22 11.66
N THR A 70 -68.22 10.48 12.19
CA THR A 70 -67.80 11.81 12.68
C THR A 70 -67.71 12.82 11.52
N LEU A 71 -67.14 12.45 10.39
CA LEU A 71 -66.93 13.31 9.23
C LEU A 71 -68.28 13.60 8.55
N TRP A 72 -69.16 12.60 8.45
CA TRP A 72 -70.53 12.80 7.98
C TRP A 72 -71.31 13.79 8.85
N SER A 73 -71.23 13.61 10.21
CA SER A 73 -71.89 14.54 11.12
C SER A 73 -71.33 15.97 10.96
N GLN A 74 -70.05 16.15 10.68
CA GLN A 74 -69.46 17.44 10.38
C GLN A 74 -70.00 18.02 9.06
N ALA A 75 -70.11 17.20 8.01
CA ALA A 75 -70.61 17.59 6.71
C ALA A 75 -72.08 18.02 6.79
N VAL A 76 -72.91 17.33 7.61
CA VAL A 76 -74.33 17.69 7.85
C VAL A 76 -74.45 18.97 8.70
N ALA A 77 -73.52 19.20 9.64
CA ALA A 77 -73.55 20.39 10.50
C ALA A 77 -72.91 21.62 9.85
N ALA A 78 -72.09 21.46 8.82
CA ALA A 78 -71.40 22.58 8.15
C ALA A 78 -72.38 23.47 7.35
N THR A 79 -72.32 24.77 7.55
CA THR A 79 -73.19 25.75 6.82
C THR A 79 -72.43 26.62 5.83
N ASP A 80 -71.14 26.87 6.08
CA ASP A 80 -70.35 27.86 5.32
C ASP A 80 -69.12 27.32 4.62
N GLU A 81 -68.56 26.19 5.09
CA GLU A 81 -67.37 25.60 4.50
C GLU A 81 -67.56 24.14 4.06
N PRO A 82 -67.07 23.73 2.89
CA PRO A 82 -67.17 22.34 2.45
C PRO A 82 -66.28 21.42 3.33
N VAL A 83 -66.81 20.27 3.69
CA VAL A 83 -66.02 19.21 4.35
C VAL A 83 -65.37 18.30 3.32
N SER A 84 -64.07 18.27 3.29
CA SER A 84 -63.29 17.52 2.31
C SER A 84 -62.80 16.17 2.86
N LEU A 85 -62.83 15.14 2.02
CA LEU A 85 -62.37 13.81 2.31
C LEU A 85 -61.63 13.24 1.10
N ASP A 86 -60.38 12.78 1.30
CA ASP A 86 -59.68 12.00 0.31
C ASP A 86 -60.01 10.50 0.51
N ALA A 87 -60.44 9.85 -0.57
CA ALA A 87 -60.80 8.45 -0.54
C ALA A 87 -60.36 7.71 -1.82
N ASP A 88 -59.95 6.47 -1.65
CA ASP A 88 -59.61 5.58 -2.77
C ASP A 88 -60.86 4.80 -3.18
N ILE A 89 -61.24 4.90 -4.45
CA ILE A 89 -62.35 4.14 -5.07
C ILE A 89 -61.73 3.26 -6.17
N GLY A 90 -61.58 1.98 -5.86
CA GLY A 90 -60.82 1.06 -6.71
C GLY A 90 -59.33 1.45 -6.75
N ASP A 91 -58.78 1.67 -7.94
CA ASP A 91 -57.40 2.08 -8.21
C ASP A 91 -57.22 3.61 -8.41
N ARG A 92 -58.30 4.36 -8.19
CA ARG A 92 -58.35 5.83 -8.38
C ARG A 92 -58.57 6.53 -7.05
N CYS A 93 -57.88 7.65 -6.86
CA CYS A 93 -58.02 8.49 -5.66
C CYS A 93 -58.81 9.77 -5.96
N PHE A 94 -59.76 10.06 -5.09
CA PHE A 94 -60.63 11.25 -5.21
C PHE A 94 -60.58 12.07 -3.95
N THR A 95 -60.65 13.40 -4.12
CA THR A 95 -61.07 14.33 -3.05
C THR A 95 -62.57 14.58 -3.19
N PHE A 96 -63.35 14.16 -2.21
CA PHE A 96 -64.80 14.45 -2.14
C PHE A 96 -65.05 15.66 -1.24
N GLN A 97 -65.69 16.68 -1.82
CA GLN A 97 -66.13 17.85 -1.10
C GLN A 97 -67.64 17.75 -0.78
N HIS A 98 -67.96 17.79 0.49
CA HIS A 98 -69.35 17.72 0.98
C HIS A 98 -69.82 19.15 1.26
N VAL A 99 -70.88 19.58 0.56
CA VAL A 99 -71.46 20.93 0.64
C VAL A 99 -72.92 20.79 1.07
N ARG A 100 -73.26 21.23 2.27
CA ARG A 100 -74.66 21.26 2.73
C ARG A 100 -75.39 22.44 2.14
N VAL A 101 -76.64 22.22 1.69
CA VAL A 101 -77.60 23.28 1.28
C VAL A 101 -78.72 23.24 2.32
N PRO A 102 -78.70 24.19 3.28
CA PRO A 102 -79.64 24.22 4.41
C PRO A 102 -81.10 24.31 4.01
N ASP A 103 -81.42 25.11 2.99
CA ASP A 103 -82.79 25.37 2.56
C ASP A 103 -83.48 24.14 1.94
N ASP A 104 -82.71 23.19 1.39
CA ASP A 104 -83.21 21.96 0.75
C ASP A 104 -83.02 20.71 1.59
N ASP A 105 -82.38 20.82 2.78
CA ASP A 105 -82.02 19.71 3.64
C ASP A 105 -81.24 18.61 2.91
N VAL A 106 -80.30 18.99 2.03
CA VAL A 106 -79.46 18.05 1.24
C VAL A 106 -77.99 18.39 1.37
N VAL A 107 -77.14 17.37 1.09
CA VAL A 107 -75.69 17.49 0.97
C VAL A 107 -75.32 17.14 -0.46
N PHE A 108 -74.62 18.06 -1.15
CA PHE A 108 -73.98 17.74 -2.41
C PHE A 108 -72.58 17.24 -2.16
N VAL A 109 -72.16 16.21 -2.92
CA VAL A 109 -70.81 15.65 -2.89
C VAL A 109 -70.20 15.82 -4.28
N PHE A 110 -69.08 16.54 -4.35
CA PHE A 110 -68.32 16.76 -5.57
C PHE A 110 -67.01 16.01 -5.48
N GLY A 111 -66.77 15.07 -6.39
CA GLY A 111 -65.53 14.34 -6.46
C GLY A 111 -64.56 14.93 -7.49
N THR A 112 -63.33 15.14 -7.09
CA THR A 112 -62.24 15.52 -7.98
C THR A 112 -61.17 14.41 -7.94
N GLU A 113 -60.82 13.90 -9.11
CA GLU A 113 -59.77 12.85 -9.19
C GLU A 113 -58.41 13.49 -8.93
N ILE A 114 -57.66 12.90 -8.02
CA ILE A 114 -56.30 13.32 -7.63
C ILE A 114 -55.25 12.19 -7.81
N THR A 115 -55.56 11.13 -8.55
CA THR A 115 -54.74 9.95 -8.73
C THR A 115 -53.33 10.28 -9.26
N GLU A 116 -53.26 11.04 -10.35
CA GLU A 116 -51.98 11.43 -10.97
C GLU A 116 -51.15 12.34 -10.05
N ARG A 117 -51.81 13.30 -9.40
CA ARG A 117 -51.14 14.20 -8.45
C ARG A 117 -50.55 13.42 -7.29
N ARG A 118 -51.28 12.51 -6.70
CA ARG A 118 -50.83 11.69 -5.57
C ARG A 118 -49.69 10.77 -5.94
N ARG A 119 -49.75 10.10 -7.10
CA ARG A 119 -48.66 9.30 -7.64
C ARG A 119 -47.41 10.13 -7.89
N ALA A 120 -47.53 11.32 -8.43
CA ALA A 120 -46.40 12.22 -8.65
C ALA A 120 -45.76 12.67 -7.33
N GLU A 121 -46.62 13.02 -6.32
CA GLU A 121 -46.14 13.39 -4.98
C GLU A 121 -45.43 12.21 -4.28
N GLU A 122 -45.94 10.98 -4.42
CA GLU A 122 -45.30 9.77 -3.86
C GLU A 122 -43.97 9.47 -4.55
N LEU A 123 -43.91 9.56 -5.89
CA LEU A 123 -42.67 9.38 -6.65
C LEU A 123 -41.62 10.41 -6.27
N LEU A 124 -42.03 11.69 -6.12
CA LEU A 124 -41.13 12.76 -5.66
C LEU A 124 -40.57 12.48 -4.25
N ARG A 125 -41.40 11.96 -3.34
CA ARG A 125 -40.96 11.58 -1.99
C ARG A 125 -40.02 10.41 -2.00
N GLU A 126 -40.24 9.43 -2.88
CA GLU A 126 -39.35 8.25 -3.03
C GLU A 126 -37.99 8.70 -3.56
N VAL A 127 -37.97 9.50 -4.63
CA VAL A 127 -36.74 10.04 -5.22
C VAL A 127 -35.99 10.94 -4.20
N ALA A 128 -36.71 11.72 -3.40
CA ALA A 128 -36.09 12.57 -2.38
C ALA A 128 -35.41 11.78 -1.25
N ARG A 129 -35.81 10.52 -1.01
CA ARG A 129 -35.20 9.64 -0.02
C ARG A 129 -33.97 8.89 -0.53
N PHE A 130 -33.75 8.84 -1.84
CA PHE A 130 -32.66 8.08 -2.44
C PHE A 130 -31.28 8.40 -1.87
N PRO A 131 -30.88 9.67 -1.64
CA PRO A 131 -29.59 9.98 -1.02
C PRO A 131 -29.44 9.40 0.39
N ASP A 132 -30.52 9.38 1.19
CA ASP A 132 -30.48 8.86 2.57
C ASP A 132 -30.43 7.31 2.65
N MET A 133 -30.77 6.62 1.57
CA MET A 133 -30.63 5.16 1.46
C MET A 133 -29.19 4.73 1.18
N ASN A 134 -28.33 5.64 0.74
CA ASN A 134 -26.91 5.34 0.53
C ASN A 134 -26.21 5.18 1.88
N PRO A 135 -25.49 4.04 2.14
CA PRO A 135 -24.77 3.83 3.39
C PRO A 135 -23.60 4.81 3.59
N GLY A 136 -23.00 5.30 2.50
CA GLY A 136 -21.92 6.28 2.50
C GLY A 136 -22.39 7.72 2.41
N PRO A 137 -21.50 8.68 2.71
CA PRO A 137 -21.75 10.11 2.51
C PRO A 137 -22.16 10.42 1.08
N VAL A 138 -23.25 11.18 0.94
CA VAL A 138 -23.67 11.77 -0.34
C VAL A 138 -23.88 13.26 -0.11
N LEU A 139 -23.18 14.05 -0.91
CA LEU A 139 -23.24 15.50 -0.83
C LEU A 139 -23.51 16.09 -2.22
N ARG A 140 -24.04 17.28 -2.21
CA ARG A 140 -24.25 18.08 -3.39
C ARG A 140 -23.84 19.51 -3.08
N MET A 141 -22.97 20.10 -3.89
CA MET A 141 -22.40 21.43 -3.70
C MET A 141 -22.65 22.30 -4.92
N ASP A 142 -22.66 23.59 -4.70
CA ASP A 142 -22.63 24.56 -5.80
C ASP A 142 -21.17 24.77 -6.31
N PRO A 143 -20.97 25.51 -7.42
CA PRO A 143 -19.61 25.76 -7.93
C PRO A 143 -18.71 26.58 -6.99
N ALA A 144 -19.30 27.25 -6.00
CA ALA A 144 -18.57 27.97 -4.95
C ALA A 144 -18.24 27.07 -3.74
N SER A 145 -18.30 25.75 -3.90
CA SER A 145 -18.07 24.71 -2.89
C SER A 145 -19.08 24.66 -1.73
N THR A 146 -20.15 25.47 -1.76
CA THR A 146 -21.15 25.47 -0.69
C THR A 146 -22.01 24.21 -0.75
N VAL A 147 -22.11 23.49 0.36
CA VAL A 147 -22.94 22.29 0.46
C VAL A 147 -24.44 22.66 0.42
N VAL A 148 -25.16 22.19 -0.59
CA VAL A 148 -26.62 22.41 -0.76
C VAL A 148 -27.46 21.20 -0.34
N LEU A 149 -26.84 20.02 -0.22
CA LEU A 149 -27.47 18.80 0.29
C LEU A 149 -26.44 17.91 0.96
N SER A 150 -26.79 17.34 2.10
CA SER A 150 -26.05 16.27 2.75
C SER A 150 -27.03 15.18 3.21
N ASN A 151 -26.70 13.90 2.94
CA ASN A 151 -27.51 12.78 3.41
C ASN A 151 -27.24 12.46 4.90
N ALA A 152 -28.03 11.54 5.45
CA ALA A 152 -27.87 11.10 6.84
C ALA A 152 -26.50 10.50 7.16
N ALA A 153 -25.85 9.82 6.19
CA ALA A 153 -24.51 9.27 6.33
C ALA A 153 -23.45 10.37 6.41
N ALA A 154 -23.53 11.39 5.56
CA ALA A 154 -22.63 12.55 5.60
C ALA A 154 -22.71 13.26 6.95
N ARG A 155 -23.92 13.51 7.45
CA ARG A 155 -24.11 14.14 8.77
C ARG A 155 -23.51 13.33 9.92
N ARG A 156 -23.53 11.99 9.83
CA ARG A 156 -22.88 11.12 10.84
C ARG A 156 -21.38 11.17 10.77
N VAL A 157 -20.82 11.16 9.56
CA VAL A 157 -19.36 11.13 9.34
C VAL A 157 -18.71 12.43 9.76
N PHE A 158 -19.35 13.57 9.45
CA PHE A 158 -18.81 14.90 9.75
C PHE A 158 -19.36 15.54 11.05
N GLY A 159 -20.21 14.80 11.78
CA GLY A 159 -20.67 15.21 13.12
C GLY A 159 -21.71 16.31 13.16
N GLY A 160 -22.42 16.60 12.05
CA GLY A 160 -23.43 17.65 12.02
C GLY A 160 -24.07 17.91 10.66
N ASP A 161 -24.92 18.94 10.60
CA ASP A 161 -25.50 19.39 9.32
C ASP A 161 -24.47 20.22 8.54
N LEU A 162 -24.24 19.83 7.31
CA LEU A 162 -23.25 20.43 6.42
C LEU A 162 -23.85 21.47 5.47
N VAL A 163 -25.17 21.55 5.38
CA VAL A 163 -25.84 22.49 4.45
C VAL A 163 -25.47 23.93 4.76
N GLY A 164 -24.98 24.63 3.76
CA GLY A 164 -24.50 26.01 3.87
C GLY A 164 -23.04 26.17 4.29
N GLN A 165 -22.33 25.06 4.60
CA GLN A 165 -20.89 25.08 4.89
C GLN A 165 -20.08 24.97 3.60
N ASP A 166 -18.84 25.48 3.64
CA ASP A 166 -17.87 25.33 2.55
C ASP A 166 -17.24 23.94 2.60
N TRP A 167 -17.32 23.19 1.49
CA TRP A 167 -16.77 21.84 1.40
C TRP A 167 -15.25 21.81 1.50
N LEU A 168 -14.56 22.85 1.04
CA LEU A 168 -13.10 22.98 1.16
C LEU A 168 -12.64 23.09 2.62
N ASP A 169 -13.48 23.70 3.48
CA ASP A 169 -13.19 23.79 4.92
C ASP A 169 -13.54 22.49 5.67
N VAL A 170 -14.51 21.74 5.18
CA VAL A 170 -15.08 20.56 5.87
C VAL A 170 -14.33 19.29 5.53
N CYS A 171 -13.88 19.11 4.28
CA CYS A 171 -13.24 17.88 3.82
C CYS A 171 -11.72 18.03 3.81
N PRO A 172 -10.99 17.35 4.71
CA PRO A 172 -9.53 17.41 4.73
C PRO A 172 -8.90 16.95 3.41
N GLY A 173 -7.93 17.72 2.93
CA GLY A 173 -7.17 17.39 1.73
C GLY A 173 -7.74 17.91 0.41
N ILE A 174 -8.91 18.53 0.40
CA ILE A 174 -9.40 19.28 -0.76
C ILE A 174 -8.80 20.69 -0.72
N ASP A 175 -8.16 21.07 -1.82
CA ASP A 175 -7.66 22.42 -2.03
C ASP A 175 -8.40 23.14 -3.19
N PRO A 176 -8.19 24.44 -3.37
CA PRO A 176 -8.82 25.20 -4.45
C PRO A 176 -8.44 24.73 -5.86
N ASP A 177 -7.23 24.18 -6.04
CA ASP A 177 -6.76 23.68 -7.33
C ASP A 177 -7.51 22.39 -7.70
N PHE A 178 -7.60 21.42 -6.78
CA PHE A 178 -8.43 20.23 -6.97
C PHE A 178 -9.89 20.58 -7.28
N TRP A 179 -10.45 21.59 -6.57
CA TRP A 179 -11.84 22.01 -6.81
C TRP A 179 -12.02 22.60 -8.21
N THR A 180 -11.04 23.36 -8.69
CA THR A 180 -11.05 23.92 -10.05
C THR A 180 -11.02 22.80 -11.08
N ASP A 181 -10.15 21.81 -10.90
CA ASP A 181 -10.07 20.64 -11.77
C ASP A 181 -11.40 19.85 -11.81
N VAL A 182 -12.08 19.70 -10.67
CA VAL A 182 -13.42 19.07 -10.62
C VAL A 182 -14.44 19.82 -11.47
N LEU A 183 -14.37 21.16 -11.51
CA LEU A 183 -15.31 21.98 -12.29
C LEU A 183 -15.00 22.00 -13.80
N GLU A 184 -13.75 21.77 -14.18
CA GLU A 184 -13.28 21.82 -15.56
C GLU A 184 -13.31 20.46 -16.28
N THR A 185 -13.33 19.35 -15.52
CA THR A 185 -13.33 17.99 -16.10
C THR A 185 -14.73 17.40 -16.20
N ASP A 186 -14.95 16.59 -17.25
CA ASP A 186 -16.14 15.72 -17.37
C ASP A 186 -15.98 14.38 -16.63
N ASP A 187 -14.75 14.05 -16.17
CA ASP A 187 -14.42 12.82 -15.49
C ASP A 187 -14.70 12.90 -13.98
N VAL A 188 -14.67 11.74 -13.34
CA VAL A 188 -14.81 11.64 -11.88
C VAL A 188 -13.47 11.89 -11.23
N MET A 189 -13.36 12.93 -10.41
CA MET A 189 -12.19 13.20 -9.59
C MET A 189 -12.33 12.54 -8.23
N ALA A 190 -11.33 11.78 -7.82
CA ALA A 190 -11.34 11.06 -6.55
C ALA A 190 -10.24 11.55 -5.61
N LEU A 191 -10.58 11.66 -4.32
CA LEU A 191 -9.68 12.08 -3.26
C LEU A 191 -9.85 11.18 -2.03
N GLU A 192 -8.74 10.72 -1.47
CA GLU A 192 -8.73 10.06 -0.16
C GLU A 192 -8.67 11.13 0.94
N SER A 193 -9.59 11.04 1.89
CA SER A 193 -9.67 11.97 3.02
C SER A 193 -9.83 11.23 4.33
N MET A 194 -9.13 11.67 5.37
CA MET A 194 -9.25 11.11 6.71
C MET A 194 -10.24 11.93 7.53
N VAL A 195 -11.36 11.31 7.91
CA VAL A 195 -12.40 11.94 8.70
C VAL A 195 -12.67 11.07 9.93
N ASP A 196 -12.50 11.62 11.12
CA ASP A 196 -12.72 10.96 12.43
C ASP A 196 -12.01 9.58 12.53
N GLY A 197 -10.74 9.53 12.09
CA GLY A 197 -9.89 8.33 12.14
C GLY A 197 -10.25 7.23 11.12
N ARG A 198 -11.15 7.50 10.19
CA ARG A 198 -11.51 6.64 9.06
C ARG A 198 -11.06 7.24 7.74
N ILE A 199 -10.72 6.38 6.80
CA ILE A 199 -10.31 6.78 5.46
C ILE A 199 -11.49 6.64 4.51
N TYR A 200 -11.86 7.75 3.89
CA TYR A 200 -12.93 7.82 2.89
C TYR A 200 -12.34 8.16 1.52
N LEU A 201 -12.79 7.46 0.50
CA LEU A 201 -12.57 7.85 -0.89
C LEU A 201 -13.79 8.67 -1.32
N PHE A 202 -13.61 9.99 -1.54
CA PHE A 202 -14.61 10.86 -2.08
C PHE A 202 -14.46 11.00 -3.58
N SER A 203 -15.50 10.60 -4.32
CA SER A 203 -15.57 10.74 -5.78
C SER A 203 -16.42 11.96 -6.10
N HIS A 204 -15.85 12.95 -6.79
CA HIS A 204 -16.49 14.20 -7.16
C HIS A 204 -16.80 14.23 -8.65
N ARG A 205 -18.00 14.69 -9.02
CA ARG A 205 -18.39 14.91 -10.41
C ARG A 205 -19.22 16.17 -10.56
N TYR A 206 -18.82 17.04 -11.46
CA TYR A 206 -19.61 18.21 -11.86
C TYR A 206 -20.66 17.83 -12.91
N ASP A 207 -21.88 18.30 -12.74
CA ASP A 207 -22.94 18.20 -13.74
C ASP A 207 -23.26 19.59 -14.30
N PRO A 208 -22.88 19.89 -15.55
CA PRO A 208 -23.11 21.20 -16.17
C PRO A 208 -24.59 21.54 -16.35
N ARG A 209 -25.48 20.54 -16.38
CA ARG A 209 -26.94 20.76 -16.55
C ARG A 209 -27.59 21.37 -15.30
N THR A 210 -27.21 20.81 -14.15
CA THR A 210 -27.71 21.29 -12.84
C THR A 210 -26.81 22.36 -12.24
N ARG A 211 -25.58 22.51 -12.76
CA ARG A 211 -24.51 23.37 -12.22
C ARG A 211 -24.20 23.02 -10.76
N LEU A 212 -24.13 21.72 -10.47
CA LEU A 212 -23.84 21.20 -9.14
C LEU A 212 -22.73 20.16 -9.21
N VAL A 213 -21.93 20.08 -8.15
CA VAL A 213 -20.97 18.98 -7.93
C VAL A 213 -21.63 17.96 -7.03
N PHE A 214 -21.54 16.70 -7.41
CA PHE A 214 -21.95 15.55 -6.61
C PHE A 214 -20.72 14.89 -6.02
N ALA A 215 -20.72 14.65 -4.70
CA ALA A 215 -19.69 13.89 -4.03
C ALA A 215 -20.26 12.64 -3.36
N PHE A 216 -19.56 11.51 -3.54
CA PHE A 216 -19.91 10.23 -2.94
C PHE A 216 -18.71 9.72 -2.14
N GLY A 217 -18.90 9.50 -0.84
CA GLY A 217 -17.88 8.97 0.06
C GLY A 217 -18.05 7.47 0.25
N THR A 218 -16.96 6.73 0.07
CA THR A 218 -16.86 5.29 0.36
C THR A 218 -15.86 5.08 1.48
N ASP A 219 -16.25 4.41 2.57
CA ASP A 219 -15.33 4.03 3.65
C ASP A 219 -14.39 2.92 3.13
N ILE A 220 -13.13 3.26 2.95
CA ILE A 220 -12.07 2.34 2.51
C ILE A 220 -11.12 1.95 3.64
N THR A 221 -11.45 2.28 4.90
CA THR A 221 -10.60 2.01 6.07
C THR A 221 -10.23 0.53 6.16
N GLY A 222 -11.21 -0.36 6.03
CA GLY A 222 -10.98 -1.80 6.07
C GLY A 222 -10.10 -2.30 4.92
N HIS A 223 -10.27 -1.75 3.73
CA HIS A 223 -9.44 -2.07 2.57
C HIS A 223 -7.99 -1.65 2.80
N LYS A 224 -7.76 -0.40 3.21
CA LYS A 224 -6.43 0.14 3.52
C LYS A 224 -5.75 -0.58 4.70
N MET A 225 -6.51 -0.99 5.72
CA MET A 225 -5.97 -1.80 6.83
C MET A 225 -5.53 -3.19 6.35
N THR A 226 -6.31 -3.82 5.48
CA THR A 226 -5.97 -5.14 4.92
C THR A 226 -4.73 -5.03 4.01
N GLU A 227 -4.66 -4.03 3.17
CA GLU A 227 -3.53 -3.73 2.31
C GLU A 227 -2.24 -3.52 3.15
N ARG A 228 -2.30 -2.67 4.17
CA ARG A 228 -1.18 -2.46 5.10
C ARG A 228 -0.77 -3.73 5.84
N ALA A 229 -1.74 -4.53 6.30
CA ALA A 229 -1.46 -5.81 6.96
C ALA A 229 -0.80 -6.82 6.01
N LEU A 230 -1.17 -6.80 4.74
CA LEU A 230 -0.59 -7.67 3.71
C LEU A 230 0.86 -7.28 3.42
N VAL A 231 1.14 -5.98 3.23
CA VAL A 231 2.48 -5.44 3.07
C VAL A 231 3.35 -5.75 4.30
N GLN A 232 2.80 -5.59 5.50
CA GLN A 232 3.47 -5.94 6.75
C GLN A 232 3.78 -7.43 6.85
N SER A 233 2.84 -8.28 6.44
CA SER A 233 3.02 -9.76 6.43
C SER A 233 4.09 -10.17 5.44
N GLU A 234 4.14 -9.56 4.26
CA GLU A 234 5.19 -9.80 3.27
C GLU A 234 6.56 -9.36 3.79
N LYS A 235 6.65 -8.17 4.38
CA LYS A 235 7.87 -7.70 5.06
C LYS A 235 8.35 -8.70 6.11
N MET A 236 7.45 -9.25 6.91
CA MET A 236 7.78 -10.27 7.91
C MET A 236 8.19 -11.61 7.29
N ALA A 237 7.57 -12.02 6.19
CA ALA A 237 7.94 -13.24 5.47
C ALA A 237 9.34 -13.12 4.84
N THR A 238 9.64 -12.00 4.20
CA THR A 238 10.96 -11.68 3.65
C THR A 238 12.01 -11.64 4.75
N LEU A 239 11.74 -10.96 5.86
CA LEU A 239 12.63 -10.93 7.03
C LEU A 239 12.82 -12.31 7.64
N GLY A 240 11.77 -13.15 7.68
CA GLY A 240 11.86 -14.54 8.18
C GLY A 240 12.77 -15.41 7.33
N THR A 241 12.69 -15.29 6.01
CA THR A 241 13.55 -16.02 5.06
C THR A 241 15.00 -15.52 5.16
N LEU A 242 15.20 -14.22 5.25
CA LEU A 242 16.50 -13.60 5.44
C LEU A 242 17.10 -13.95 6.80
N ALA A 243 16.30 -14.00 7.87
CA ALA A 243 16.78 -14.30 9.22
C ALA A 243 17.47 -15.67 9.32
N ALA A 244 16.98 -16.68 8.60
CA ALA A 244 17.63 -17.99 8.57
C ALA A 244 18.99 -17.94 7.87
N GLY A 245 19.10 -17.25 6.73
CA GLY A 245 20.35 -17.04 6.00
C GLY A 245 21.36 -16.22 6.82
N VAL A 246 20.90 -15.12 7.40
CA VAL A 246 21.72 -14.24 8.25
C VAL A 246 22.22 -14.96 9.51
N ALA A 247 21.36 -15.77 10.15
CA ALA A 247 21.80 -16.57 11.30
C ALA A 247 22.93 -17.54 10.92
N HIS A 248 22.86 -18.12 9.72
CA HIS A 248 23.93 -18.98 9.21
C HIS A 248 25.21 -18.17 8.92
N GLU A 249 25.08 -17.03 8.28
CA GLU A 249 26.21 -16.14 7.97
C GLU A 249 26.87 -15.51 9.20
N LEU A 250 26.11 -15.23 10.26
CA LEU A 250 26.68 -14.78 11.55
C LEU A 250 27.37 -15.93 12.30
N ASN A 251 26.81 -17.14 12.25
CA ASN A 251 27.39 -18.28 12.95
C ASN A 251 28.74 -18.72 12.35
N ASN A 252 28.94 -18.55 11.04
CA ASN A 252 30.19 -18.92 10.37
C ASN A 252 31.40 -18.15 10.91
N PRO A 253 31.47 -16.82 10.84
CA PRO A 253 32.59 -16.05 11.40
C PRO A 253 32.66 -16.15 12.93
N ALA A 254 31.53 -16.25 13.63
CA ALA A 254 31.55 -16.48 15.08
C ALA A 254 32.20 -17.80 15.48
N ALA A 255 31.94 -18.87 14.72
CA ALA A 255 32.58 -20.15 14.93
C ALA A 255 34.08 -20.12 14.57
N ALA A 256 34.46 -19.40 13.49
CA ALA A 256 35.85 -19.19 13.11
C ALA A 256 36.59 -18.41 14.20
N ALA A 257 36.08 -17.27 14.62
CA ALA A 257 36.65 -16.47 15.70
C ALA A 257 36.85 -17.29 17.02
N ARG A 258 35.84 -18.12 17.38
CA ARG A 258 35.91 -18.95 18.56
C ARG A 258 37.02 -20.00 18.44
N ARG A 259 37.11 -20.71 17.29
CA ARG A 259 38.19 -21.70 17.07
C ARG A 259 39.56 -21.04 17.10
N ALA A 260 39.72 -19.91 16.43
CA ALA A 260 40.96 -19.17 16.41
C ALA A 260 41.34 -18.69 17.84
N ALA A 261 40.40 -18.24 18.65
CA ALA A 261 40.63 -17.85 20.03
C ALA A 261 41.01 -19.02 20.94
N GLU A 262 40.43 -20.21 20.75
CA GLU A 262 40.80 -21.44 21.47
C GLU A 262 42.23 -21.88 21.13
N GLN A 263 42.66 -21.78 19.86
CA GLN A 263 44.00 -22.13 19.40
C GLN A 263 45.03 -21.04 19.76
N LEU A 264 44.65 -19.77 19.85
CA LEU A 264 45.56 -18.66 20.16
C LEU A 264 46.26 -18.83 21.52
N ALA A 265 45.55 -19.39 22.50
CA ALA A 265 46.13 -19.64 23.83
C ALA A 265 47.28 -20.65 23.77
N ASP A 266 47.16 -21.75 23.01
CA ASP A 266 48.22 -22.76 22.80
C ASP A 266 49.37 -22.16 21.99
N ALA A 267 49.07 -21.47 20.90
CA ALA A 267 50.07 -20.80 20.06
C ALA A 267 50.89 -19.81 20.84
N PHE A 268 50.23 -19.01 21.71
CA PHE A 268 50.90 -18.06 22.57
C PHE A 268 51.83 -18.75 23.59
N GLN A 269 51.41 -19.84 24.23
CA GLN A 269 52.27 -20.63 25.13
C GLN A 269 53.51 -21.16 24.44
N LYS A 270 53.37 -21.67 23.20
CA LYS A 270 54.49 -22.17 22.40
C LYS A 270 55.47 -21.05 21.99
N ALA A 271 54.93 -19.90 21.61
CA ALA A 271 55.73 -18.72 21.29
C ALA A 271 56.47 -18.17 22.52
N ASP A 272 55.82 -18.11 23.70
CA ASP A 272 56.42 -17.68 24.92
C ASP A 272 57.55 -18.63 25.36
N ALA A 273 57.37 -19.95 25.26
CA ALA A 273 58.43 -20.91 25.54
C ALA A 273 59.63 -20.74 24.58
N ALA A 274 59.38 -20.49 23.28
CA ALA A 274 60.42 -20.19 22.31
C ALA A 274 61.14 -18.84 22.62
N HIS A 275 60.40 -17.84 23.08
CA HIS A 275 60.97 -16.57 23.52
C HIS A 275 61.88 -16.73 24.72
N VAL A 276 61.51 -17.53 25.71
CA VAL A 276 62.37 -17.82 26.87
C VAL A 276 63.65 -18.50 26.41
N ALA A 277 63.58 -19.53 25.55
CA ALA A 277 64.76 -20.22 25.00
C ALA A 277 65.66 -19.26 24.18
N LEU A 278 65.09 -18.31 23.45
CA LEU A 278 65.84 -17.28 22.73
C LEU A 278 66.62 -16.35 23.67
N ASN A 279 66.09 -16.00 24.85
CA ASN A 279 66.69 -15.10 25.83
C ASN A 279 67.77 -15.79 26.70
N GLU A 280 67.83 -17.14 26.70
CA GLU A 280 68.89 -17.85 27.39
C GLU A 280 70.25 -17.73 26.68
N GLY A 281 70.22 -17.35 25.37
CA GLY A 281 71.43 -17.11 24.58
C GLY A 281 71.79 -15.61 24.53
N LEU A 282 73.09 -15.29 24.55
CA LEU A 282 73.59 -13.95 24.23
C LEU A 282 73.58 -13.76 22.69
N LEU A 283 72.59 -13.02 22.16
CA LEU A 283 72.51 -12.73 20.73
C LEU A 283 73.50 -11.60 20.35
N SER A 284 74.24 -11.78 19.28
CA SER A 284 75.05 -10.73 18.69
C SER A 284 74.17 -9.63 18.06
N PRO A 285 74.72 -8.41 17.85
CA PRO A 285 73.98 -7.34 17.15
C PRO A 285 73.44 -7.74 15.78
N ASP A 286 74.14 -8.58 15.04
CA ASP A 286 73.74 -9.11 13.74
C ASP A 286 72.57 -10.11 13.88
N SER A 287 72.65 -11.04 14.80
CA SER A 287 71.55 -11.97 15.14
C SER A 287 70.29 -11.23 15.59
N LEU A 288 70.43 -10.12 16.36
CA LEU A 288 69.30 -9.28 16.78
C LEU A 288 68.69 -8.52 15.60
N ARG A 289 69.48 -8.14 14.58
CA ARG A 289 68.94 -7.52 13.34
C ARG A 289 68.11 -8.52 12.58
N VAL A 290 68.64 -9.69 12.29
CA VAL A 290 67.94 -10.78 11.59
C VAL A 290 66.66 -11.16 12.32
N LEU A 291 66.66 -11.29 13.63
CA LEU A 291 65.49 -11.58 14.43
C LEU A 291 64.39 -10.51 14.19
N ARG A 292 64.76 -9.21 14.26
CA ARG A 292 63.79 -8.12 14.01
C ARG A 292 63.24 -8.11 12.61
N ASP A 293 64.07 -8.43 11.61
CA ASP A 293 63.65 -8.53 10.22
C ASP A 293 62.66 -9.68 10.02
N LEU A 294 62.93 -10.85 10.62
CA LEU A 294 62.02 -12.01 10.62
C LEU A 294 60.73 -11.75 11.39
N GLU A 295 60.76 -11.07 12.53
CA GLU A 295 59.55 -10.63 13.26
C GLU A 295 58.71 -9.67 12.44
N SER A 296 59.36 -8.70 11.76
CA SER A 296 58.66 -7.79 10.85
C SER A 296 58.02 -8.57 9.69
N LEU A 297 58.74 -9.52 9.09
CA LEU A 297 58.24 -10.38 8.04
C LEU A 297 57.05 -11.23 8.53
N ALA A 298 57.16 -11.86 9.71
CA ALA A 298 56.06 -12.63 10.29
C ALA A 298 54.80 -11.78 10.52
N ARG A 299 54.93 -10.49 10.83
CA ARG A 299 53.81 -9.58 11.04
C ARG A 299 53.17 -9.17 9.71
N THR A 300 53.98 -8.81 8.69
CA THR A 300 53.49 -8.28 7.42
C THR A 300 53.09 -9.35 6.42
N ALA A 301 53.80 -10.50 6.37
CA ALA A 301 53.50 -11.59 5.44
C ALA A 301 52.15 -12.29 5.72
N VAL A 302 51.63 -12.17 6.94
CA VAL A 302 50.24 -12.58 7.23
C VAL A 302 49.22 -11.71 6.47
N GLU A 303 49.59 -10.52 6.02
CA GLU A 303 48.72 -9.62 5.21
C GLU A 303 48.64 -10.01 3.74
N ASP A 304 49.75 -10.51 3.16
CA ASP A 304 49.88 -10.94 1.77
C ASP A 304 50.22 -12.43 1.68
N LEU A 305 49.20 -13.28 1.76
CA LEU A 305 49.38 -14.74 1.58
C LEU A 305 49.92 -15.00 0.16
N ILE A 306 51.10 -15.66 0.10
CA ILE A 306 51.68 -16.08 -1.17
C ILE A 306 50.75 -17.09 -1.84
N GLU A 307 50.27 -16.79 -3.02
CA GLU A 307 49.45 -17.70 -3.82
C GLU A 307 50.30 -18.88 -4.28
N MET A 308 50.14 -20.02 -3.64
CA MET A 308 50.71 -21.30 -4.02
C MET A 308 49.58 -22.33 -4.12
N THR A 309 49.70 -23.25 -5.07
CA THR A 309 48.83 -24.43 -5.08
C THR A 309 49.13 -25.32 -3.88
N SER A 310 48.17 -26.15 -3.47
CA SER A 310 48.35 -27.05 -2.34
C SER A 310 49.54 -28.04 -2.56
N MET A 311 49.83 -28.40 -3.81
CA MET A 311 50.96 -29.28 -4.16
C MET A 311 52.29 -28.54 -4.02
N GLU A 312 52.42 -27.34 -4.59
CA GLU A 312 53.61 -26.49 -4.46
C GLU A 312 53.96 -26.22 -3.00
N ARG A 313 52.93 -25.90 -2.19
CA ARG A 313 53.12 -25.67 -0.76
C ARG A 313 53.65 -26.89 -0.04
N ALA A 314 53.09 -28.08 -0.30
CA ALA A 314 53.53 -29.33 0.33
C ALA A 314 54.98 -29.67 -0.04
N ASP A 315 55.42 -29.44 -1.30
CA ASP A 315 56.78 -29.66 -1.73
C ASP A 315 57.75 -28.71 -1.00
N VAL A 316 57.43 -27.40 -0.91
CA VAL A 316 58.26 -26.41 -0.19
C VAL A 316 58.30 -26.70 1.32
N GLU A 317 57.19 -27.11 1.95
CA GLU A 317 57.14 -27.51 3.35
C GLU A 317 58.04 -28.70 3.63
N SER A 318 58.03 -29.72 2.78
CA SER A 318 58.91 -30.89 2.88
C SER A 318 60.37 -30.53 2.74
N ASP A 319 60.70 -29.63 1.81
CA ASP A 319 62.06 -29.13 1.62
C ASP A 319 62.58 -28.36 2.82
N VAL A 320 61.73 -27.48 3.40
CA VAL A 320 62.05 -26.72 4.63
C VAL A 320 62.19 -27.62 5.83
N GLU A 321 61.32 -28.62 6.00
CA GLU A 321 61.46 -29.65 7.06
C GLU A 321 62.82 -30.37 6.98
N GLY A 322 63.22 -30.85 5.77
CA GLY A 322 64.51 -31.42 5.56
C GLY A 322 65.69 -30.47 5.83
N TRP A 323 65.51 -29.17 5.60
CA TRP A 323 66.53 -28.18 5.96
C TRP A 323 66.64 -28.01 7.47
N LEU A 324 65.52 -27.94 8.22
CA LEU A 324 65.48 -27.85 9.66
C LEU A 324 66.15 -29.03 10.35
N ASP A 325 65.87 -30.24 9.85
CA ASP A 325 66.51 -31.47 10.35
C ASP A 325 68.04 -31.45 10.16
N ARG A 326 68.55 -31.04 8.99
CA ARG A 326 69.96 -30.88 8.72
C ARG A 326 70.70 -29.92 9.64
N HIS A 327 69.97 -28.87 10.10
CA HIS A 327 70.53 -27.90 11.02
C HIS A 327 70.25 -28.19 12.49
N GLY A 328 69.71 -29.41 12.79
CA GLY A 328 69.44 -29.87 14.14
C GLY A 328 68.32 -29.12 14.87
N ILE A 329 67.40 -28.53 14.13
CA ILE A 329 66.25 -27.83 14.67
C ILE A 329 65.12 -28.88 14.85
N ALA A 330 64.72 -29.05 16.11
CA ALA A 330 63.67 -30.03 16.44
C ALA A 330 62.28 -29.57 15.97
N ASP A 331 61.37 -30.54 15.84
CA ASP A 331 59.97 -30.32 15.47
C ASP A 331 59.78 -29.67 14.08
N GLY A 332 60.68 -29.97 13.12
CA GLY A 332 60.69 -29.40 11.78
C GLY A 332 59.35 -29.51 11.07
N TRP A 333 58.65 -30.63 11.21
CA TRP A 333 57.31 -30.89 10.65
C TRP A 333 56.22 -29.88 11.16
N GLU A 334 56.37 -29.37 12.40
CA GLU A 334 55.45 -28.39 13.01
C GLU A 334 55.85 -26.96 12.65
N LEU A 335 57.16 -26.70 12.43
CA LEU A 335 57.69 -25.37 12.15
C LEU A 335 57.63 -24.97 10.66
N ALA A 336 57.87 -25.96 9.77
CA ALA A 336 57.96 -25.73 8.32
C ALA A 336 56.72 -25.03 7.73
N PRO A 337 55.46 -25.43 8.05
CA PRO A 337 54.29 -24.75 7.51
C PRO A 337 54.22 -23.26 7.85
N SER A 338 54.62 -22.87 9.06
CA SER A 338 54.65 -21.46 9.51
C SER A 338 55.72 -20.65 8.77
N LEU A 339 56.91 -21.22 8.57
CA LEU A 339 57.99 -20.57 7.81
C LEU A 339 57.63 -20.37 6.34
N VAL A 340 57.07 -21.39 5.72
CA VAL A 340 56.61 -21.31 4.32
C VAL A 340 55.48 -20.30 4.15
N CYS A 341 54.56 -20.22 5.11
CA CYS A 341 53.46 -19.25 5.12
C CYS A 341 53.95 -17.79 5.02
N ILE A 342 55.11 -17.47 5.60
CA ILE A 342 55.73 -16.13 5.53
C ILE A 342 56.79 -16.02 4.43
N GLY A 343 56.86 -16.98 3.50
CA GLY A 343 57.74 -16.95 2.32
C GLY A 343 59.18 -17.38 2.58
N LEU A 344 59.46 -18.06 3.70
CA LEU A 344 60.79 -18.58 3.97
C LEU A 344 60.95 -19.98 3.38
N GLY A 345 61.57 -20.06 2.21
CA GLY A 345 62.04 -21.28 1.61
C GLY A 345 63.54 -21.55 1.96
N ILE A 346 64.13 -22.63 1.38
CA ILE A 346 65.52 -23.02 1.65
C ILE A 346 66.50 -21.86 1.38
N GLY A 347 66.29 -21.08 0.30
CA GLY A 347 67.20 -19.98 -0.08
C GLY A 347 67.28 -18.89 1.00
N GLN A 348 66.14 -18.46 1.51
CA GLN A 348 66.04 -17.46 2.57
C GLN A 348 66.57 -18.01 3.92
N LEU A 349 66.28 -19.26 4.24
CA LEU A 349 66.79 -19.90 5.44
C LEU A 349 68.30 -20.07 5.42
N ASP A 350 68.91 -20.36 4.25
CA ASP A 350 70.37 -20.37 4.06
C ASP A 350 71.00 -18.97 4.22
N GLU A 351 70.29 -17.92 3.86
CA GLU A 351 70.72 -16.53 4.14
C GLU A 351 70.71 -16.23 5.65
N VAL A 352 69.64 -16.57 6.33
CA VAL A 352 69.54 -16.49 7.79
C VAL A 352 70.66 -17.27 8.46
N ALA A 353 70.93 -18.49 8.04
CA ALA A 353 72.00 -19.32 8.63
C ALA A 353 73.40 -18.78 8.40
N ARG A 354 73.62 -17.98 7.34
CA ARG A 354 74.92 -17.31 7.09
C ARG A 354 75.12 -16.03 7.93
N GLU A 355 74.03 -15.35 8.31
CA GLU A 355 74.07 -14.07 9.02
C GLU A 355 74.03 -14.23 10.54
N VAL A 356 73.58 -15.39 11.04
CA VAL A 356 73.47 -15.64 12.48
C VAL A 356 74.51 -16.63 12.97
N GLU A 357 74.87 -16.54 14.24
CA GLU A 357 75.75 -17.52 14.87
C GLU A 357 75.10 -18.92 14.92
N PRO A 358 75.83 -19.99 14.73
CA PRO A 358 75.29 -21.38 14.76
C PRO A 358 74.44 -21.67 16.01
N ALA A 359 74.82 -21.13 17.16
CA ALA A 359 74.11 -21.32 18.43
C ALA A 359 72.80 -20.52 18.51
N ALA A 360 72.67 -19.43 17.74
CA ALA A 360 71.47 -18.58 17.70
C ALA A 360 70.47 -19.01 16.62
N LEU A 361 70.88 -19.81 15.63
CA LEU A 361 70.04 -20.19 14.48
C LEU A 361 68.77 -20.94 14.92
N SER A 362 68.89 -22.00 15.69
CA SER A 362 67.77 -22.80 16.13
C SER A 362 66.77 -21.99 17.00
N PRO A 363 67.18 -21.20 18.01
CA PRO A 363 66.27 -20.36 18.77
C PRO A 363 65.56 -19.30 17.90
N ILE A 364 66.27 -18.62 17.00
CA ILE A 364 65.69 -17.57 16.13
C ILE A 364 64.62 -18.16 15.19
N VAL A 365 64.97 -19.25 14.47
CA VAL A 365 64.05 -19.91 13.54
C VAL A 365 62.83 -20.49 14.27
N THR A 366 63.05 -21.13 15.42
CA THR A 366 61.98 -21.70 16.22
C THR A 366 61.02 -20.59 16.74
N PHE A 367 61.60 -19.49 17.29
CA PHE A 367 60.81 -18.38 17.75
C PHE A 367 59.99 -17.74 16.62
N THR A 368 60.61 -17.47 15.47
CA THR A 368 59.92 -16.97 14.29
C THR A 368 58.78 -17.87 13.88
N ALA A 369 59.02 -19.16 13.70
CA ALA A 369 58.01 -20.12 13.31
C ALA A 369 56.83 -20.24 14.31
N ARG A 370 57.11 -20.14 15.63
CA ARG A 370 56.12 -20.19 16.72
C ARG A 370 55.32 -18.90 16.86
N THR A 371 55.85 -17.74 16.40
CA THR A 371 55.14 -16.47 16.45
C THR A 371 54.14 -16.28 15.29
N VAL A 372 54.39 -16.88 14.13
CA VAL A 372 53.49 -16.78 12.95
C VAL A 372 52.04 -17.21 13.26
N PRO A 373 51.77 -18.35 13.90
CA PRO A 373 50.40 -18.74 14.25
C PRO A 373 49.70 -17.73 15.15
N VAL A 374 50.42 -17.06 16.05
CA VAL A 374 49.86 -16.05 16.95
C VAL A 374 49.29 -14.87 16.13
N TYR A 375 50.06 -14.35 15.17
CA TYR A 375 49.61 -13.27 14.27
C TYR A 375 48.48 -13.72 13.36
N SER A 376 48.56 -14.93 12.77
CA SER A 376 47.53 -15.48 11.89
C SER A 376 46.19 -15.64 12.60
N LEU A 377 46.20 -16.24 13.81
CA LEU A 377 44.98 -16.45 14.62
C LEU A 377 44.38 -15.12 15.13
N ALA A 378 45.23 -14.19 15.56
CA ALA A 378 44.76 -12.85 15.95
C ALA A 378 44.08 -12.11 14.79
N ARG A 379 44.61 -12.24 13.57
CA ARG A 379 44.00 -11.67 12.36
C ARG A 379 42.69 -12.37 12.03
N GLU A 380 42.63 -13.71 12.05
CA GLU A 380 41.39 -14.47 11.81
C GLU A 380 40.26 -14.03 12.76
N ILE A 381 40.58 -13.75 14.03
CA ILE A 381 39.63 -13.22 15.00
C ILE A 381 39.18 -11.80 14.58
N GLY A 382 40.13 -10.94 14.19
CA GLY A 382 39.85 -9.58 13.72
C GLY A 382 38.94 -9.54 12.50
N ASP A 383 39.29 -10.32 11.46
CA ASP A 383 38.51 -10.41 10.21
C ASP A 383 37.12 -11.00 10.45
N SER A 384 37.02 -12.04 11.30
CA SER A 384 35.73 -12.59 11.72
C SER A 384 34.87 -11.60 12.48
N SER A 385 35.45 -10.80 13.38
CA SER A 385 34.75 -9.74 14.13
C SER A 385 34.30 -8.59 13.21
N ALA A 386 35.13 -8.20 12.26
CA ALA A 386 34.77 -7.19 11.24
C ALA A 386 33.59 -7.68 10.40
N ARG A 387 33.62 -8.94 9.95
CA ARG A 387 32.54 -9.55 9.18
C ARG A 387 31.21 -9.62 9.95
N ILE A 388 31.27 -9.99 11.24
CA ILE A 388 30.08 -9.92 12.12
C ILE A 388 29.52 -8.51 12.18
N SER A 389 30.38 -7.50 12.33
CA SER A 389 29.98 -6.10 12.40
C SER A 389 29.35 -5.62 11.10
N GLU A 390 29.88 -6.00 9.93
CA GLU A 390 29.30 -5.72 8.63
C GLU A 390 27.88 -6.28 8.50
N ILE A 391 27.70 -7.57 8.84
CA ILE A 391 26.38 -8.23 8.75
C ILE A 391 25.38 -7.56 9.71
N VAL A 392 25.79 -7.23 10.95
CA VAL A 392 24.93 -6.55 11.92
C VAL A 392 24.55 -5.13 11.46
N ASN A 393 25.47 -4.39 10.84
CA ASN A 393 25.19 -3.06 10.30
C ASN A 393 24.25 -3.13 9.10
N ALA A 394 24.45 -4.08 8.19
CA ALA A 394 23.52 -4.34 7.09
C ALA A 394 22.11 -4.64 7.61
N LEU A 395 21.95 -5.49 8.62
CA LEU A 395 20.67 -5.80 9.26
C LEU A 395 20.00 -4.58 9.91
N ARG A 396 20.77 -3.69 10.52
CA ARG A 396 20.20 -2.45 11.09
C ARG A 396 19.54 -1.59 10.01
N GLY A 397 20.15 -1.47 8.82
CA GLY A 397 19.55 -0.79 7.68
C GLY A 397 18.18 -1.34 7.28
N TYR A 398 17.93 -2.64 7.51
CA TYR A 398 16.64 -3.30 7.27
C TYR A 398 15.65 -3.20 8.43
N SER A 399 16.11 -3.08 9.67
CA SER A 399 15.25 -3.07 10.87
C SER A 399 14.47 -1.76 11.08
N PHE A 400 14.89 -0.66 10.48
CA PHE A 400 14.21 0.64 10.54
C PHE A 400 13.11 0.81 9.48
N LEU A 401 12.55 -0.29 8.97
CA LEU A 401 11.48 -0.33 7.99
C LEU A 401 10.18 0.33 8.51
N GLY A 402 9.96 1.59 8.17
CA GLY A 402 8.62 2.19 8.21
C GLY A 402 8.37 3.38 9.14
N LEU A 403 9.37 3.93 9.85
CA LEU A 403 9.20 5.08 10.75
C LEU A 403 10.30 6.15 10.64
N ALA A 404 11.28 5.98 9.76
CA ALA A 404 12.33 6.98 9.61
C ALA A 404 11.85 8.09 8.67
N PRO A 405 12.05 9.38 9.03
CA PRO A 405 11.84 10.48 8.10
C PRO A 405 12.76 10.33 6.88
N SER A 406 12.40 10.97 5.76
CA SER A 406 13.27 11.06 4.58
C SER A 406 14.67 11.50 4.99
N GLN A 407 15.68 10.80 4.52
CA GLN A 407 17.10 11.02 4.81
C GLN A 407 17.92 10.96 3.54
N ASP A 408 19.16 11.44 3.61
CA ASP A 408 20.13 11.27 2.53
C ASP A 408 20.57 9.80 2.47
N VAL A 409 20.23 9.12 1.36
CA VAL A 409 20.49 7.70 1.14
C VAL A 409 21.68 7.51 0.21
N ASP A 410 22.63 6.69 0.65
CA ASP A 410 23.71 6.16 -0.19
C ASP A 410 23.23 4.88 -0.88
N VAL A 411 23.03 4.97 -2.20
CA VAL A 411 22.53 3.87 -3.04
C VAL A 411 23.50 2.70 -3.07
N HIS A 412 24.83 2.97 -3.19
CA HIS A 412 25.84 1.91 -3.24
C HIS A 412 25.87 1.12 -1.94
N ARG A 413 25.83 1.83 -0.81
CA ARG A 413 25.76 1.18 0.49
C ARG A 413 24.52 0.29 0.62
N GLY A 414 23.33 0.76 0.18
CA GLY A 414 22.10 -0.03 0.21
C GLY A 414 22.19 -1.31 -0.63
N LEU A 415 22.80 -1.23 -1.82
CA LEU A 415 23.04 -2.37 -2.70
C LEU A 415 24.04 -3.35 -2.08
N ASP A 416 25.15 -2.87 -1.52
CA ASP A 416 26.17 -3.72 -0.88
C ASP A 416 25.64 -4.39 0.39
N ASP A 417 24.91 -3.66 1.24
CA ASP A 417 24.24 -4.23 2.42
C ASP A 417 23.26 -5.36 2.02
N THR A 418 22.53 -5.17 0.91
CA THR A 418 21.64 -6.20 0.36
C THR A 418 22.39 -7.42 -0.13
N LEU A 419 23.50 -7.24 -0.85
CA LEU A 419 24.34 -8.34 -1.31
C LEU A 419 24.97 -9.13 -0.14
N ILE A 420 25.35 -8.45 0.94
CA ILE A 420 25.85 -9.11 2.16
C ILE A 420 24.75 -10.03 2.73
N ILE A 421 23.51 -9.56 2.80
CA ILE A 421 22.40 -10.34 3.38
C ILE A 421 21.99 -11.52 2.48
N LEU A 422 22.03 -11.33 1.16
CA LEU A 422 21.65 -12.37 0.19
C LEU A 422 22.79 -13.32 -0.17
N ASN A 423 24.00 -13.11 0.36
CA ASN A 423 25.19 -13.89 0.02
C ASN A 423 25.01 -15.41 0.21
N SER A 424 24.27 -15.80 1.25
CA SER A 424 23.97 -17.22 1.51
C SER A 424 23.10 -17.90 0.44
N LYS A 425 22.38 -17.12 -0.38
CA LYS A 425 21.58 -17.62 -1.50
C LYS A 425 22.37 -17.69 -2.82
N VAL A 426 23.47 -16.96 -2.91
CA VAL A 426 24.32 -16.95 -4.11
C VAL A 426 25.09 -18.26 -4.20
N ALA A 427 24.81 -19.06 -5.23
CA ALA A 427 25.53 -20.30 -5.44
C ALA A 427 27.01 -20.06 -5.84
N GLU A 428 27.92 -21.00 -5.55
CA GLU A 428 29.36 -20.90 -5.87
C GLU A 428 29.63 -20.62 -7.36
N GLY A 429 28.72 -21.02 -8.25
CA GLY A 429 28.85 -20.81 -9.70
C GLY A 429 28.35 -19.47 -10.19
N VAL A 430 27.79 -18.63 -9.32
CA VAL A 430 27.22 -17.32 -9.67
C VAL A 430 28.24 -16.22 -9.43
N THR A 431 28.45 -15.37 -10.45
CA THR A 431 29.33 -14.20 -10.34
C THR A 431 28.51 -12.92 -10.22
N VAL A 432 28.72 -12.15 -9.15
CA VAL A 432 28.10 -10.83 -8.97
C VAL A 432 29.11 -9.75 -9.35
N ARG A 433 28.81 -9.00 -10.42
CA ARG A 433 29.63 -7.87 -10.90
C ARG A 433 29.02 -6.55 -10.46
N ARG A 434 29.86 -5.67 -9.91
CA ARG A 434 29.50 -4.30 -9.54
C ARG A 434 30.15 -3.33 -10.51
N ASP A 435 29.33 -2.57 -11.22
CA ASP A 435 29.77 -1.48 -12.13
C ASP A 435 29.18 -0.16 -11.60
N TYR A 436 29.74 0.29 -10.48
CA TYR A 436 29.30 1.48 -9.78
C TYR A 436 30.00 2.73 -10.30
N HIS A 437 29.20 3.72 -10.69
CA HIS A 437 29.76 5.02 -11.04
C HIS A 437 30.20 5.78 -9.79
N ALA A 438 31.46 6.23 -9.76
CA ALA A 438 32.07 6.81 -8.55
C ALA A 438 31.40 8.08 -8.00
N GLU A 439 30.67 8.82 -8.86
CA GLU A 439 30.08 10.13 -8.53
C GLU A 439 28.53 10.03 -8.47
N ILE A 440 27.98 9.05 -7.74
CA ILE A 440 26.55 9.00 -7.45
C ILE A 440 26.26 9.87 -6.22
N PRO A 441 25.41 10.91 -6.34
CA PRO A 441 25.05 11.74 -5.19
C PRO A 441 24.15 10.97 -4.21
N LEU A 442 24.12 11.42 -2.96
CA LEU A 442 23.14 10.97 -1.98
C LEU A 442 21.72 11.35 -2.45
N LEU A 443 20.77 10.44 -2.29
CA LEU A 443 19.38 10.64 -2.66
C LEU A 443 18.54 10.96 -1.43
N PRO A 444 17.71 12.00 -1.44
CA PRO A 444 16.70 12.18 -0.41
C PRO A 444 15.64 11.07 -0.58
N GLY A 445 15.47 10.22 0.43
CA GLY A 445 14.57 9.08 0.31
C GLY A 445 14.41 8.28 1.60
N TYR A 446 13.65 7.19 1.46
CA TYR A 446 13.42 6.22 2.53
C TYR A 446 14.36 5.01 2.33
N GLY A 447 15.54 5.06 2.93
CA GLY A 447 16.60 4.05 2.70
C GLY A 447 16.15 2.61 2.97
N GLY A 448 15.34 2.37 4.00
CA GLY A 448 14.79 1.05 4.28
C GLY A 448 13.88 0.51 3.18
N GLU A 449 13.09 1.36 2.54
CA GLU A 449 12.20 0.96 1.45
C GLU A 449 12.97 0.73 0.16
N LEU A 450 13.97 1.55 -0.14
CA LEU A 450 14.89 1.28 -1.24
C LEU A 450 15.65 -0.04 -1.05
N ASN A 451 16.09 -0.36 0.17
CA ASN A 451 16.70 -1.66 0.45
C ASN A 451 15.74 -2.83 0.19
N GLN A 452 14.43 -2.64 0.40
CA GLN A 452 13.43 -3.64 0.02
C GLN A 452 13.36 -3.82 -1.51
N VAL A 453 13.45 -2.72 -2.28
CA VAL A 453 13.52 -2.78 -3.75
C VAL A 453 14.74 -3.59 -4.19
N TRP A 454 15.93 -3.25 -3.66
CA TRP A 454 17.17 -3.97 -3.99
C TRP A 454 17.06 -5.45 -3.65
N THR A 455 16.49 -5.78 -2.49
CA THR A 455 16.30 -7.17 -2.08
C THR A 455 15.46 -7.96 -3.06
N HIS A 456 14.29 -7.44 -3.44
CA HIS A 456 13.40 -8.15 -4.34
C HIS A 456 14.00 -8.31 -5.74
N LEU A 457 14.66 -7.27 -6.26
CA LEU A 457 15.24 -7.32 -7.59
C LEU A 457 16.46 -8.25 -7.64
N ILE A 458 17.36 -8.19 -6.65
CA ILE A 458 18.55 -9.05 -6.58
C ILE A 458 18.15 -10.51 -6.25
N ASP A 459 17.18 -10.74 -5.35
CA ASP A 459 16.67 -12.09 -5.05
C ASP A 459 16.02 -12.73 -6.28
N ASN A 460 15.29 -11.96 -7.09
CA ASN A 460 14.75 -12.44 -8.35
C ASN A 460 15.86 -12.78 -9.37
N ALA A 461 16.91 -11.98 -9.45
CA ALA A 461 18.05 -12.26 -10.32
C ALA A 461 18.80 -13.54 -9.87
N ILE A 462 19.01 -13.73 -8.56
CA ILE A 462 19.62 -14.96 -8.00
C ILE A 462 18.77 -16.18 -8.35
N ASP A 463 17.45 -16.11 -8.17
CA ASP A 463 16.54 -17.20 -8.51
C ASP A 463 16.55 -17.51 -10.01
N ALA A 464 16.71 -16.49 -10.88
CA ALA A 464 16.74 -16.66 -12.33
C ALA A 464 18.01 -17.34 -12.82
N VAL A 465 19.20 -16.97 -12.31
CA VAL A 465 20.47 -17.59 -12.72
C VAL A 465 20.68 -18.97 -12.09
N GLY A 466 20.07 -19.26 -10.96
CA GLY A 466 20.13 -20.57 -10.31
C GLY A 466 21.53 -20.98 -9.84
N ALA A 467 22.08 -22.08 -10.37
CA ALA A 467 23.34 -22.63 -9.90
C ALA A 467 24.59 -21.98 -10.50
N ALA A 468 24.48 -21.33 -11.64
CA ALA A 468 25.60 -20.68 -12.32
C ALA A 468 25.11 -19.59 -13.27
N GLY A 469 25.78 -18.45 -13.29
CA GLY A 469 25.46 -17.30 -14.14
C GLY A 469 26.09 -16.03 -13.62
N THR A 470 25.70 -14.90 -14.22
CA THR A 470 26.24 -13.59 -13.88
C THR A 470 25.12 -12.62 -13.58
N ILE A 471 25.21 -11.96 -12.42
CA ILE A 471 24.36 -10.82 -12.05
C ILE A 471 25.22 -9.57 -12.12
N THR A 472 24.78 -8.56 -12.86
CA THR A 472 25.50 -7.30 -13.00
C THR A 472 24.65 -6.18 -12.40
N ILE A 473 25.22 -5.42 -11.47
CA ILE A 473 24.59 -4.25 -10.86
C ILE A 473 25.35 -3.02 -11.33
N THR A 474 24.66 -2.14 -12.05
CA THR A 474 25.24 -0.93 -12.61
C THR A 474 24.56 0.29 -12.02
N THR A 475 25.32 1.33 -11.68
CA THR A 475 24.78 2.62 -11.25
C THR A 475 25.31 3.73 -12.12
N ARG A 476 24.42 4.66 -12.54
CA ARG A 476 24.79 5.79 -13.41
C ARG A 476 24.04 7.06 -13.03
N PRO A 477 24.67 8.25 -13.16
CA PRO A 477 23.93 9.49 -13.12
C PRO A 477 23.13 9.66 -14.42
N ALA A 478 21.85 10.03 -14.32
CA ALA A 478 20.93 10.19 -15.45
C ALA A 478 20.24 11.56 -15.39
N GLY A 479 21.00 12.65 -15.61
CA GLY A 479 20.51 14.02 -15.49
C GLY A 479 20.20 14.40 -14.06
N GLU A 480 18.92 14.69 -13.75
CA GLU A 480 18.44 14.98 -12.39
C GLU A 480 17.98 13.72 -11.64
N ALA A 481 18.46 12.54 -12.05
CA ALA A 481 18.12 11.26 -11.45
C ALA A 481 19.36 10.36 -11.33
N VAL A 482 19.25 9.34 -10.49
CA VAL A 482 20.17 8.20 -10.41
C VAL A 482 19.48 7.00 -11.05
N GLU A 483 20.21 6.29 -11.88
CA GLU A 483 19.78 5.05 -12.52
C GLU A 483 20.53 3.88 -11.92
N VAL A 484 19.78 2.86 -11.51
CA VAL A 484 20.31 1.58 -11.02
C VAL A 484 19.77 0.48 -11.89
N GLU A 485 20.67 -0.25 -12.55
CA GLU A 485 20.35 -1.43 -13.37
C GLU A 485 20.75 -2.70 -12.63
N ILE A 486 19.86 -3.67 -12.57
CA ILE A 486 20.12 -5.03 -12.08
C ILE A 486 19.83 -5.98 -13.25
N ALA A 487 20.87 -6.57 -13.80
CA ALA A 487 20.79 -7.45 -14.96
C ALA A 487 21.27 -8.86 -14.62
N ASP A 488 20.60 -9.88 -15.15
CA ASP A 488 20.96 -11.29 -15.04
C ASP A 488 21.02 -11.96 -16.42
N ASP A 489 21.81 -13.01 -16.53
CA ASP A 489 21.93 -13.89 -17.70
C ASP A 489 21.07 -15.16 -17.56
N GLY A 490 20.02 -15.11 -16.77
CA GLY A 490 19.03 -16.17 -16.59
C GLY A 490 18.17 -16.43 -17.83
N PRO A 491 17.15 -17.28 -17.75
CA PRO A 491 16.34 -17.72 -18.90
C PRO A 491 15.52 -16.60 -19.56
N GLY A 492 15.40 -15.45 -18.92
CA GLY A 492 14.56 -14.35 -19.38
C GLY A 492 13.08 -14.49 -18.98
N ILE A 493 12.31 -13.44 -19.24
CA ILE A 493 10.88 -13.36 -18.99
C ILE A 493 10.16 -13.41 -20.35
N PRO A 494 9.20 -14.32 -20.58
CA PRO A 494 8.44 -14.38 -21.82
C PRO A 494 7.67 -13.09 -22.09
N ASP A 495 7.64 -12.62 -23.35
CA ASP A 495 6.98 -11.37 -23.76
C ASP A 495 5.51 -11.30 -23.31
N GLU A 496 4.82 -12.44 -23.28
CA GLU A 496 3.41 -12.54 -22.89
C GLU A 496 3.14 -12.12 -21.44
N VAL A 497 4.16 -12.18 -20.58
CA VAL A 497 4.05 -11.90 -19.15
C VAL A 497 4.79 -10.64 -18.69
N VAL A 498 5.69 -10.10 -19.52
CA VAL A 498 6.47 -8.88 -19.19
C VAL A 498 5.54 -7.72 -18.79
N SER A 499 4.43 -7.51 -19.48
CA SER A 499 3.47 -6.44 -19.16
C SER A 499 2.73 -6.63 -17.84
N ARG A 500 2.81 -7.83 -17.24
CA ARG A 500 2.08 -8.22 -16.02
C ARG A 500 2.97 -8.47 -14.81
N VAL A 501 4.29 -8.34 -14.97
CA VAL A 501 5.23 -8.66 -13.87
C VAL A 501 5.06 -7.75 -12.65
N PHE A 502 4.50 -6.56 -12.86
CA PHE A 502 4.19 -5.59 -11.79
C PHE A 502 2.76 -5.73 -11.24
N ASP A 503 1.92 -6.61 -11.82
CA ASP A 503 0.56 -6.85 -11.31
C ASP A 503 0.64 -7.49 -9.92
N PRO A 504 -0.10 -7.00 -8.93
CA PRO A 504 -0.16 -7.64 -7.62
C PRO A 504 -0.61 -9.11 -7.72
N PHE A 505 0.04 -9.98 -6.95
CA PHE A 505 -0.19 -11.44 -6.92
C PHE A 505 0.22 -12.21 -8.19
N PHE A 506 0.81 -11.55 -9.17
CA PHE A 506 1.33 -12.23 -10.35
C PHE A 506 2.66 -12.92 -10.03
N THR A 507 2.77 -14.22 -10.30
CA THR A 507 4.00 -15.01 -10.12
C THR A 507 4.07 -16.15 -11.10
N THR A 508 5.25 -16.42 -11.61
CA THR A 508 5.59 -17.61 -12.42
C THR A 508 6.18 -18.73 -11.57
N LYS A 509 6.46 -18.47 -10.29
CA LYS A 509 7.02 -19.47 -9.35
C LYS A 509 5.94 -20.47 -8.93
N PRO A 510 6.30 -21.73 -8.58
CA PRO A 510 5.37 -22.73 -8.07
C PRO A 510 4.59 -22.23 -6.85
N GLN A 511 3.39 -22.79 -6.65
CA GLN A 511 2.50 -22.41 -5.55
C GLN A 511 3.21 -22.57 -4.19
N GLY A 512 3.24 -21.50 -3.41
CA GLY A 512 3.91 -21.43 -2.10
C GLY A 512 5.37 -20.96 -2.13
N GLN A 513 5.98 -20.76 -3.32
CA GLN A 513 7.36 -20.27 -3.45
C GLN A 513 7.44 -18.78 -3.86
N GLY A 514 6.32 -18.17 -4.24
CA GLY A 514 6.24 -16.76 -4.58
C GLY A 514 4.90 -16.16 -4.16
N THR A 515 4.93 -14.99 -3.54
CA THR A 515 3.72 -14.24 -3.15
C THR A 515 3.12 -13.46 -4.32
N GLY A 516 3.93 -13.16 -5.35
CA GLY A 516 3.57 -12.28 -6.46
C GLY A 516 3.43 -10.81 -6.06
N LEU A 517 3.91 -10.42 -4.88
CA LEU A 517 3.83 -9.04 -4.39
C LEU A 517 5.16 -8.28 -4.51
N GLY A 518 6.30 -8.97 -4.59
CA GLY A 518 7.61 -8.33 -4.55
C GLY A 518 7.82 -7.26 -5.61
N LEU A 519 7.51 -7.53 -6.89
CA LEU A 519 7.69 -6.56 -7.97
C LEU A 519 6.64 -5.45 -7.94
N SER A 520 5.39 -5.73 -7.55
CA SER A 520 4.38 -4.68 -7.35
C SER A 520 4.74 -3.75 -6.19
N THR A 521 5.30 -4.29 -5.11
CA THR A 521 5.86 -3.50 -3.99
C THR A 521 7.03 -2.64 -4.45
N CYS A 522 7.97 -3.18 -5.26
CA CYS A 522 9.05 -2.39 -5.85
C CYS A 522 8.52 -1.23 -6.68
N HIS A 523 7.51 -1.49 -7.53
CA HIS A 523 6.90 -0.47 -8.36
C HIS A 523 6.27 0.65 -7.53
N SER A 524 5.47 0.31 -6.51
CA SER A 524 4.85 1.31 -5.60
C SER A 524 5.90 2.13 -4.84
N ILE A 525 6.94 1.49 -4.28
CA ILE A 525 8.03 2.20 -3.58
C ILE A 525 8.72 3.19 -4.51
N VAL A 526 9.07 2.77 -5.72
CA VAL A 526 9.82 3.60 -6.65
C VAL A 526 8.96 4.73 -7.21
N THR A 527 7.72 4.45 -7.64
CA THR A 527 6.87 5.43 -8.33
C THR A 527 6.09 6.33 -7.38
N GLU A 528 5.40 5.74 -6.38
CA GLU A 528 4.48 6.50 -5.52
C GLU A 528 5.21 7.23 -4.39
N GLN A 529 6.25 6.61 -3.82
CA GLN A 529 6.94 7.19 -2.66
C GLN A 529 8.17 8.01 -3.06
N HIS A 530 8.89 7.61 -4.13
CA HIS A 530 10.11 8.29 -4.57
C HIS A 530 9.95 9.09 -5.87
N GLY A 531 8.76 9.04 -6.54
CA GLY A 531 8.50 9.77 -7.78
C GLY A 531 9.39 9.34 -8.96
N GLY A 532 9.93 8.12 -8.89
CA GLY A 532 10.81 7.52 -9.90
C GLY A 532 10.08 6.66 -10.92
N SER A 533 10.83 5.85 -11.67
CA SER A 533 10.30 4.82 -12.57
C SER A 533 11.03 3.50 -12.41
N LEU A 534 10.29 2.39 -12.60
CA LEU A 534 10.80 1.02 -12.64
C LEU A 534 10.41 0.39 -13.96
N GLU A 535 11.40 0.00 -14.74
CA GLU A 535 11.24 -0.60 -16.06
C GLU A 535 11.86 -1.99 -16.10
N VAL A 536 11.38 -2.85 -17.00
CA VAL A 536 11.93 -4.17 -17.25
C VAL A 536 12.12 -4.40 -18.73
N GLU A 537 13.31 -4.86 -19.09
CA GLU A 537 13.65 -5.35 -20.42
C GLU A 537 14.09 -6.81 -20.29
N SER A 538 13.50 -7.69 -21.06
CA SER A 538 13.88 -9.10 -21.02
C SER A 538 13.84 -9.75 -22.39
N SER A 539 14.75 -10.65 -22.60
CA SER A 539 14.86 -11.52 -23.77
C SER A 539 15.42 -12.86 -23.34
N GLU A 540 15.45 -13.86 -24.22
CA GLU A 540 16.05 -15.17 -23.92
C GLU A 540 17.52 -15.00 -23.52
N GLY A 541 17.87 -15.44 -22.31
CA GLY A 541 19.23 -15.34 -21.76
C GLY A 541 19.58 -13.98 -21.17
N HIS A 542 18.62 -13.08 -20.96
CA HIS A 542 18.90 -11.77 -20.39
C HIS A 542 17.65 -11.12 -19.80
N THR A 543 17.71 -10.69 -18.53
CA THR A 543 16.71 -9.81 -17.92
C THR A 543 17.41 -8.62 -17.31
N ARG A 544 16.81 -7.43 -17.44
CA ARG A 544 17.28 -6.18 -16.85
C ARG A 544 16.13 -5.44 -16.22
N PHE A 545 16.28 -5.10 -14.96
CA PHE A 545 15.43 -4.13 -14.28
C PHE A 545 16.16 -2.81 -14.13
N THR A 546 15.51 -1.72 -14.50
CA THR A 546 16.06 -0.36 -14.44
C THR A 546 15.21 0.47 -13.49
N VAL A 547 15.84 0.94 -12.41
CA VAL A 547 15.24 1.83 -11.41
C VAL A 547 15.80 3.22 -11.63
N ARG A 548 14.93 4.21 -11.82
CA ARG A 548 15.30 5.63 -11.90
C ARG A 548 14.73 6.37 -10.69
N LEU A 549 15.61 7.05 -9.96
CA LEU A 549 15.26 7.81 -8.75
C LEU A 549 15.65 9.27 -8.94
N PRO A 550 14.70 10.22 -8.81
CA PRO A 550 14.99 11.64 -8.95
C PRO A 550 15.84 12.14 -7.75
N LEU A 551 16.69 13.15 -8.02
CA LEU A 551 17.49 13.83 -6.99
C LEU A 551 16.66 14.83 -6.16
N GLY A 552 15.38 15.01 -6.49
CA GLY A 552 14.43 15.85 -5.74
C GLY A 552 13.90 15.16 -4.48
N SER A 553 13.29 15.95 -3.59
CA SER A 553 12.66 15.38 -2.39
C SER A 553 11.59 14.35 -2.76
N PRO A 554 11.47 13.25 -1.99
CA PRO A 554 10.44 12.23 -2.23
C PRO A 554 9.05 12.85 -2.11
N VAL A 555 8.09 12.29 -2.83
CA VAL A 555 6.68 12.71 -2.77
C VAL A 555 6.19 12.48 -1.34
N GLN A 556 5.84 13.53 -0.61
CA GLN A 556 5.20 13.40 0.70
C GLN A 556 3.82 12.79 0.48
N SER A 557 3.69 11.50 0.69
CA SER A 557 2.40 10.84 0.85
C SER A 557 1.74 11.42 2.10
N GLY A 558 0.72 12.28 1.90
CA GLY A 558 -0.21 12.87 2.85
C GLY A 558 0.25 13.02 4.30
N ALA A 559 0.35 14.26 4.76
CA ALA A 559 0.77 14.71 6.09
C ALA A 559 0.46 13.73 7.23
N ASP A 560 1.51 13.36 7.96
CA ASP A 560 1.40 12.73 9.28
C ASP A 560 0.80 13.76 10.27
N PRO A 561 -0.39 13.54 10.86
CA PRO A 561 -1.04 14.50 11.76
C PRO A 561 -0.49 14.47 13.20
N THR A 562 0.72 13.95 13.44
CA THR A 562 1.28 13.82 14.81
C THR A 562 2.31 14.90 15.22
N THR A 563 2.42 16.01 14.49
CA THR A 563 3.20 17.17 14.95
C THR A 563 2.30 18.38 15.20
N GLY A 564 1.49 18.28 16.24
CA GLY A 564 0.80 19.39 16.90
C GLY A 564 1.05 19.29 18.40
N GLU A 565 1.77 20.29 18.95
CA GLU A 565 2.03 20.47 20.37
C GLU A 565 0.76 20.33 21.24
#